data_616291661225f957ff48190098cc5b47
#
_entry.id   616291661225f957ff48190098cc5b47
#
_cell.length_a   1.000
_cell.length_b   1.000
_cell.length_c   1.000
_cell.angle_alpha   90.00
_cell.angle_beta   90.00
_cell.angle_gamma   90.00
#
_symmetry.space_group_name_H-M   'P 1'
#
loop_
_entity.id
_entity.type
_entity.pdbx_description
1 polymer ?
#
loop_
_entity_poly.entity_id
_entity_poly.type
_entity_poly.pdbx_seq_one_letter_code
_entity_poly.pdbx_strand_id
1 'polypeptide(L)'
;LDMVGDGGVYTTVEDLAKWDANFYSRAAGGRLIGALQTPGPKREAGHYALGLLLGEYRGARTVRHGGSWAGFRAELLRFPEYKFSVICLC
;
A
#
# COMPACT_ATOMS: atom_id res chain seq x y z
N LEU A 1 -3.43 -11.68 18.56
CA LEU A 1 -4.44 -11.77 17.51
C LEU A 1 -4.81 -13.24 17.25
N ASP A 2 -6.08 -13.51 17.10
CA ASP A 2 -6.57 -14.85 16.77
C ASP A 2 -6.48 -15.12 15.26
N MET A 3 -6.41 -14.06 14.45
CA MET A 3 -6.32 -14.17 13.00
C MET A 3 -4.94 -13.75 12.51
N VAL A 4 -4.47 -14.44 11.48
CA VAL A 4 -3.16 -14.21 10.89
C VAL A 4 -3.31 -13.91 9.41
N GLY A 5 -2.56 -12.93 8.93
CA GLY A 5 -2.54 -12.56 7.52
C GLY A 5 -3.40 -11.36 7.15
N ASP A 6 -4.33 -10.98 8.02
CA ASP A 6 -5.20 -9.83 7.78
C ASP A 6 -4.69 -8.55 8.44
N GLY A 7 -3.67 -8.67 9.27
CA GLY A 7 -3.11 -7.51 9.97
C GLY A 7 -2.13 -7.94 11.04
N GLY A 8 -1.88 -7.03 12.01
CA GLY A 8 -1.03 -7.32 13.16
C GLY A 8 0.45 -7.17 12.90
N VAL A 9 0.84 -6.54 11.80
CA VAL A 9 2.26 -6.27 11.52
C VAL A 9 2.72 -5.09 12.39
N TYR A 10 3.81 -5.28 13.09
CA TYR A 10 4.44 -4.24 13.90
C TYR A 10 5.61 -3.66 13.12
N THR A 11 5.57 -2.36 12.88
CA THR A 11 6.57 -1.70 12.04
C THR A 11 6.75 -0.23 12.43
N THR A 12 7.62 0.46 11.72
CA THR A 12 7.89 1.88 11.88
C THR A 12 7.70 2.60 10.54
N VAL A 13 7.56 3.93 10.56
CA VAL A 13 7.46 4.69 9.30
C VAL A 13 8.75 4.57 8.50
N GLU A 14 9.90 4.47 9.15
CA GLU A 14 11.19 4.30 8.48
C GLU A 14 11.24 2.98 7.71
N ASP A 15 10.77 1.90 8.31
CA ASP A 15 10.76 0.59 7.66
C ASP A 15 9.73 0.56 6.52
N LEU A 16 8.57 1.21 6.71
CA LEU A 16 7.60 1.33 5.63
C LEU A 16 8.12 2.17 4.48
N ALA A 17 8.94 3.18 4.76
CA ALA A 17 9.58 3.96 3.70
C ALA A 17 10.51 3.09 2.86
N LYS A 18 11.21 2.15 3.49
CA LYS A 18 12.05 1.17 2.78
C LYS A 18 11.20 0.24 1.92
N TRP A 19 10.10 -0.23 2.45
CA TRP A 19 9.16 -1.06 1.70
C TRP A 19 8.57 -0.30 0.52
N ASP A 20 8.21 0.97 0.74
CA ASP A 20 7.69 1.83 -0.31
C ASP A 20 8.72 2.01 -1.45
N ALA A 21 9.98 2.26 -1.10
CA ALA A 21 11.05 2.39 -2.08
C ALA A 21 11.23 1.11 -2.90
N ASN A 22 10.92 -0.05 -2.32
CA ASN A 22 11.01 -1.34 -3.00
C ASN A 22 10.10 -1.44 -4.22
N PHE A 23 9.02 -0.67 -4.27
CA PHE A 23 8.13 -0.65 -5.43
C PHE A 23 8.80 -0.05 -6.66
N TYR A 24 9.87 0.69 -6.47
CA TYR A 24 10.67 1.26 -7.56
C TYR A 24 11.93 0.44 -7.80
N SER A 25 12.67 0.11 -6.76
CA SER A 25 13.93 -0.64 -6.87
C SER A 25 13.72 -2.12 -7.13
N ARG A 26 12.61 -2.67 -6.63
CA ARG A 26 12.26 -4.10 -6.71
C ARG A 26 13.37 -5.00 -6.17
N ALA A 27 14.09 -4.51 -5.15
CA ALA A 27 15.16 -5.25 -4.51
C ALA A 27 14.67 -6.53 -3.84
N ALA A 28 13.44 -6.50 -3.31
CA ALA A 28 12.79 -7.67 -2.74
C ALA A 28 11.51 -7.96 -3.51
N GLY A 29 11.31 -9.20 -3.90
CA GLY A 29 10.08 -9.64 -4.55
C GLY A 29 9.98 -9.45 -6.06
N GLY A 30 10.92 -8.75 -6.68
CA GLY A 30 11.01 -8.64 -8.15
C GLY A 30 9.68 -8.57 -8.90
N ARG A 31 9.33 -9.65 -9.59
CA ARG A 31 8.09 -9.75 -10.37
C ARG A 31 6.82 -9.63 -9.54
N LEU A 32 6.87 -10.01 -8.26
CA LEU A 32 5.71 -9.92 -7.38
C LEU A 32 5.28 -8.48 -7.17
N ILE A 33 6.22 -7.54 -7.20
CA ILE A 33 5.89 -6.12 -7.03
C ILE A 33 4.97 -5.64 -8.15
N GLY A 34 5.20 -6.08 -9.38
CA GLY A 34 4.29 -5.79 -10.50
C GLY A 34 2.93 -6.44 -10.31
N ALA A 35 2.91 -7.71 -9.89
CA ALA A 35 1.67 -8.44 -9.66
C ALA A 35 0.84 -7.80 -8.55
N LEU A 36 1.48 -7.30 -7.49
CA LEU A 36 0.79 -6.61 -6.40
C LEU A 36 0.03 -5.37 -6.87
N GLN A 37 0.49 -4.75 -7.95
CA GLN A 37 -0.10 -3.53 -8.48
C GLN A 37 -0.99 -3.76 -9.70
N THR A 38 -1.24 -5.01 -10.07
CA THR A 38 -2.11 -5.34 -11.21
C THR A 38 -3.58 -5.16 -10.79
N PRO A 39 -4.37 -4.36 -11.52
CA PRO A 39 -5.76 -4.11 -11.13
C PRO A 39 -6.58 -5.40 -11.07
N GLY A 40 -7.33 -5.54 -9.98
CA GLY A 40 -8.32 -6.58 -9.81
C GLY A 40 -9.72 -6.06 -10.15
N PRO A 41 -10.77 -6.67 -9.57
CA PRO A 41 -12.15 -6.22 -9.81
C PRO A 41 -12.35 -4.77 -9.37
N LYS A 42 -13.13 -4.03 -10.14
CA LYS A 42 -13.46 -2.65 -9.82
C LYS A 42 -14.35 -2.59 -8.56
N ARG A 43 -14.04 -1.66 -7.67
CA ARG A 43 -14.82 -1.34 -6.47
C ARG A 43 -15.17 0.15 -6.49
N GLU A 44 -16.03 0.59 -5.57
CA GLU A 44 -16.40 2.00 -5.47
C GLU A 44 -15.19 2.92 -5.29
N ALA A 45 -14.20 2.50 -4.53
CA ALA A 45 -12.99 3.30 -4.27
C ALA A 45 -11.87 3.10 -5.29
N GLY A 46 -12.12 2.32 -6.35
CA GLY A 46 -11.13 2.01 -7.38
C GLY A 46 -10.96 0.51 -7.59
N HIS A 47 -9.81 0.10 -8.08
CA HIS A 47 -9.52 -1.31 -8.32
C HIS A 47 -8.67 -1.88 -7.18
N TYR A 48 -9.12 -2.97 -6.59
CA TYR A 48 -8.33 -3.65 -5.56
C TYR A 48 -7.40 -4.67 -6.24
N ALA A 49 -6.10 -4.52 -5.99
CA ALA A 49 -5.10 -5.46 -6.47
C ALA A 49 -4.82 -6.48 -5.35
N LEU A 50 -3.60 -6.95 -5.23
CA LEU A 50 -3.23 -7.89 -4.17
C LEU A 50 -2.76 -7.10 -2.94
N GLY A 51 -3.70 -6.76 -2.07
CA GLY A 51 -3.43 -6.00 -0.86
C GLY A 51 -3.25 -4.50 -1.06
N LEU A 52 -3.56 -3.99 -2.26
CA LEU A 52 -3.42 -2.59 -2.58
C LEU A 52 -4.66 -2.09 -3.30
N LEU A 53 -5.12 -0.90 -2.96
CA LEU A 53 -6.22 -0.25 -3.63
C LEU A 53 -5.64 0.73 -4.67
N LEU A 54 -5.97 0.49 -5.92
CA LEU A 54 -5.52 1.32 -7.04
C LEU A 54 -6.61 2.32 -7.38
N GLY A 55 -6.27 3.58 -7.47
CA GLY A 55 -7.24 4.62 -7.74
C GLY A 55 -6.62 5.86 -8.36
N GLU A 56 -7.34 6.97 -8.23
CA GLU A 56 -6.94 8.25 -8.78
C GLU A 56 -7.30 9.38 -7.82
N TYR A 57 -6.45 10.39 -7.78
CA TYR A 57 -6.72 11.61 -7.03
C TYR A 57 -6.30 12.80 -7.88
N ARG A 58 -7.28 13.60 -8.29
CA ARG A 58 -7.09 14.79 -9.14
C ARG A 58 -6.26 14.48 -10.39
N GLY A 59 -6.56 13.34 -11.03
CA GLY A 59 -5.90 12.91 -12.26
C GLY A 59 -4.58 12.16 -12.06
N ALA A 60 -4.08 12.08 -10.84
CA ALA A 60 -2.86 11.32 -10.53
C ALA A 60 -3.22 9.93 -10.04
N ARG A 61 -2.51 8.91 -10.53
CA ARG A 61 -2.72 7.54 -10.07
C ARG A 61 -2.30 7.41 -8.62
N THR A 62 -3.04 6.62 -7.86
CA THR A 62 -2.73 6.32 -6.48
C THR A 62 -2.67 4.82 -6.23
N VAL A 63 -1.78 4.43 -5.33
CA VAL A 63 -1.68 3.06 -4.82
C VAL A 63 -1.68 3.17 -3.31
N ARG A 64 -2.66 2.56 -2.64
CA ARG A 64 -2.79 2.76 -1.20
C ARG A 64 -3.38 1.57 -0.48
N HIS A 65 -3.20 1.54 0.81
CA HIS A 65 -3.94 0.69 1.72
C HIS A 65 -3.94 1.34 3.10
N GLY A 66 -5.06 1.27 3.77
CA GLY A 66 -5.20 1.76 5.13
C GLY A 66 -5.36 0.61 6.11
N GLY A 67 -5.35 0.93 7.38
CA GLY A 67 -5.60 -0.03 8.43
C GLY A 67 -6.24 0.62 9.65
N SER A 68 -7.12 -0.14 10.34
CA SER A 68 -7.73 0.30 11.57
C SER A 68 -8.00 -0.92 12.44
N TRP A 69 -7.37 -0.96 13.61
CA TRP A 69 -7.51 -2.09 14.52
C TRP A 69 -7.16 -1.67 15.95
N ALA A 70 -8.06 -1.99 16.88
CA ALA A 70 -7.83 -1.80 18.31
C ALA A 70 -7.31 -0.40 18.67
N GLY A 71 -7.85 0.65 18.03
CA GLY A 71 -7.45 2.03 18.28
C GLY A 71 -6.26 2.53 17.46
N PHE A 72 -5.61 1.65 16.73
CA PHE A 72 -4.50 2.03 15.85
C PHE A 72 -5.02 2.31 14.44
N ARG A 73 -4.40 3.27 13.78
CA ARG A 73 -4.71 3.63 12.40
C ARG A 73 -3.45 3.73 11.58
N ALA A 74 -3.54 3.29 10.32
CA ALA A 74 -2.42 3.33 9.40
C ALA A 74 -2.88 3.77 8.02
N GLU A 75 -2.02 4.43 7.27
CA GLU A 75 -2.24 4.76 5.87
C GLU A 75 -0.90 4.79 5.15
N LEU A 76 -0.85 4.09 4.04
CA LEU A 76 0.27 4.15 3.12
C LEU A 76 -0.31 4.54 1.76
N LEU A 77 0.04 5.74 1.30
CA LEU A 77 -0.47 6.30 0.05
C LEU A 77 0.71 6.66 -0.82
N ARG A 78 0.71 6.16 -2.05
CA ARG A 78 1.77 6.41 -3.00
C ARG A 78 1.22 6.98 -4.30
N PHE A 79 1.91 7.97 -4.84
CA PHE A 79 1.68 8.52 -6.17
C PHE A 79 2.84 8.09 -7.06
N PRO A 80 2.71 6.93 -7.75
CA PRO A 80 3.86 6.34 -8.47
C PRO A 80 4.46 7.25 -9.53
N GLU A 81 3.63 8.00 -10.22
CA GLU A 81 4.08 8.88 -11.29
C GLU A 81 4.97 10.01 -10.80
N TYR A 82 4.81 10.41 -9.54
CA TYR A 82 5.60 11.48 -8.93
C TYR A 82 6.64 10.96 -7.97
N LYS A 83 6.68 9.64 -7.73
CA LYS A 83 7.55 9.02 -6.72
C LYS A 83 7.38 9.68 -5.37
N PHE A 84 6.14 9.98 -5.02
CA PHE A 84 5.77 10.66 -3.77
C PHE A 84 4.88 9.76 -2.94
N SER A 85 5.15 9.69 -1.64
CA SER A 85 4.39 8.84 -0.73
C SER A 85 4.10 9.53 0.58
N VAL A 86 3.00 9.13 1.20
CA VAL A 86 2.62 9.56 2.55
C VAL A 86 2.45 8.30 3.38
N ILE A 87 3.14 8.24 4.50
CA ILE A 87 3.06 7.12 5.45
C ILE A 87 2.67 7.69 6.80
N CYS A 88 1.58 7.18 7.34
CA CYS A 88 1.07 7.66 8.64
C CYS A 88 0.73 6.47 9.52
N LEU A 89 1.30 6.45 10.72
CA LEU A 89 0.99 5.46 11.75
C LEU A 89 0.57 6.23 13.01
N CYS A 90 -0.67 5.99 13.46
CA CYS A 90 -1.22 6.68 14.64
C CYS A 90 -1.61 5.69 15.73
#